data_593d506c105570a5a27dfb28862436d0
#
_entry.id   593d506c105570a5a27dfb28862436d0
#
_cell.length_a   1.000
_cell.length_b   1.000
_cell.length_c   1.000
_cell.angle_alpha   90.00
_cell.angle_beta   90.00
_cell.angle_gamma   90.00
#
_symmetry.space_group_name_H-M   'P 1'
#
loop_
_entity.id
_entity.type
_entity.pdbx_description
1 polymer ?
#
loop_
_entity_poly.entity_id
_entity_poly.type
_entity_poly.pdbx_seq_one_letter_code
_entity_poly.pdbx_strand_id
1 'polypeptide(L)'
;MSKLIINADDFGLHSAINEGIIVGHTKGAITSTSILASGAAFNEAVDMSKEYPKLGIGIHIALVGGIAPVSNPSEIPSLVTNEGVFVDNYIEFMKRIYSGSINYDEVRTEITKQVSKIMESGVNVTHIDGHQHMHVLPSILPIVLEQAMRYKIKAIRVPNEKITFLNGVHNPVRIMGKCGLSTVAAQALPSIRDKGIYFTQYFWGMINGGALGETELLSILKQVSSLSGAHEIMTHPGISDEILRNQYNWGYHWQDELSAMTSENVRRYISQHNIELINYGDLL
;
A
#
# COMPACT_ATOMS: atom_id res chain seq x y z
N MET A 1 -5.81 17.88 16.61
CA MET A 1 -6.68 17.59 15.46
C MET A 1 -6.12 16.34 14.80
N SER A 2 -6.97 15.43 14.37
CA SER A 2 -6.54 14.20 13.73
C SER A 2 -6.52 14.42 12.21
N LYS A 3 -5.38 14.14 11.58
CA LYS A 3 -5.22 14.16 10.12
C LYS A 3 -5.29 12.72 9.61
N LEU A 4 -6.02 12.49 8.53
CA LEU A 4 -6.25 11.15 8.01
C LEU A 4 -5.94 11.07 6.53
N ILE A 5 -5.04 10.15 6.17
CA ILE A 5 -4.81 9.66 4.82
C ILE A 5 -5.58 8.36 4.65
N ILE A 6 -6.42 8.24 3.63
CA ILE A 6 -6.98 6.97 3.19
C ILE A 6 -6.29 6.61 1.89
N ASN A 7 -5.37 5.63 1.96
CA ASN A 7 -4.60 5.18 0.82
C ASN A 7 -5.17 3.91 0.22
N ALA A 8 -5.53 3.98 -1.05
CA ALA A 8 -5.97 2.82 -1.82
C ALA A 8 -4.77 2.19 -2.54
N ASP A 9 -4.48 0.95 -2.24
CA ASP A 9 -3.35 0.22 -2.81
C ASP A 9 -3.69 -0.35 -4.21
N ASP A 10 -2.66 -0.77 -4.95
CA ASP A 10 -2.72 -1.50 -6.22
C ASP A 10 -3.25 -0.69 -7.43
N PHE A 11 -3.16 0.65 -7.44
CA PHE A 11 -3.47 1.47 -8.62
C PHE A 11 -2.61 1.05 -9.82
N GLY A 12 -3.20 0.87 -10.97
CA GLY A 12 -2.51 0.39 -12.17
C GLY A 12 -2.46 -1.15 -12.31
N LEU A 13 -2.87 -1.91 -11.29
CA LEU A 13 -2.89 -3.37 -11.37
C LEU A 13 -3.92 -3.86 -12.39
N HIS A 14 -5.14 -3.35 -12.32
CA HIS A 14 -6.27 -3.71 -13.17
C HIS A 14 -7.25 -2.54 -13.32
N SER A 15 -7.92 -2.39 -14.48
CA SER A 15 -8.88 -1.29 -14.72
C SER A 15 -10.02 -1.24 -13.70
N ALA A 16 -10.52 -2.40 -13.25
CA ALA A 16 -11.56 -2.46 -12.22
C ALA A 16 -11.09 -1.93 -10.84
N ILE A 17 -9.79 -1.99 -10.55
CA ILE A 17 -9.19 -1.37 -9.35
C ILE A 17 -9.03 0.14 -9.59
N ASN A 18 -8.49 0.53 -10.75
CA ASN A 18 -8.34 1.94 -11.13
C ASN A 18 -9.67 2.69 -10.99
N GLU A 19 -10.73 2.15 -11.60
CA GLU A 19 -12.07 2.74 -11.51
C GLU A 19 -12.58 2.79 -10.06
N GLY A 20 -12.39 1.71 -9.26
CA GLY A 20 -12.75 1.67 -7.85
C GLY A 20 -12.07 2.76 -7.04
N ILE A 21 -10.77 2.98 -7.26
CA ILE A 21 -9.99 4.04 -6.60
C ILE A 21 -10.52 5.43 -6.96
N ILE A 22 -10.77 5.68 -8.24
CA ILE A 22 -11.32 6.98 -8.69
C ILE A 22 -12.73 7.23 -8.17
N VAL A 23 -13.59 6.20 -8.14
CA VAL A 23 -14.92 6.31 -7.51
C VAL A 23 -14.79 6.60 -6.02
N GLY A 24 -13.91 5.89 -5.31
CA GLY A 24 -13.63 6.12 -3.90
C GLY A 24 -13.05 7.50 -3.60
N HIS A 25 -12.26 8.07 -4.52
CA HIS A 25 -11.74 9.44 -4.42
C HIS A 25 -12.83 10.49 -4.69
N THR A 26 -13.59 10.33 -5.76
CA THR A 26 -14.53 11.36 -6.20
C THR A 26 -15.84 11.37 -5.43
N LYS A 27 -16.30 10.21 -4.96
CA LYS A 27 -17.58 10.03 -4.25
C LYS A 27 -17.43 9.63 -2.78
N GLY A 28 -16.22 9.31 -2.35
CA GLY A 28 -15.91 8.76 -1.02
C GLY A 28 -14.86 9.55 -0.26
N ALA A 29 -14.03 8.84 0.48
CA ALA A 29 -13.07 9.41 1.40
C ALA A 29 -11.59 9.09 1.03
N ILE A 30 -11.32 8.48 -0.13
CA ILE A 30 -9.96 8.17 -0.56
C ILE A 30 -9.21 9.46 -0.93
N THR A 31 -8.04 9.66 -0.33
CA THR A 31 -7.20 10.86 -0.54
C THR A 31 -5.86 10.55 -1.17
N SER A 32 -5.42 9.30 -1.08
CA SER A 32 -4.16 8.82 -1.63
C SER A 32 -4.33 7.46 -2.30
N THR A 33 -3.41 7.13 -3.18
CA THR A 33 -3.27 5.80 -3.77
C THR A 33 -1.80 5.50 -4.04
N SER A 34 -1.44 4.23 -4.24
CA SER A 34 -0.09 3.84 -4.63
C SER A 34 -0.10 2.99 -5.90
N ILE A 35 0.72 3.43 -6.90
CA ILE A 35 0.72 2.90 -8.27
C ILE A 35 1.74 1.78 -8.42
N LEU A 36 1.31 0.67 -9.03
CA LEU A 36 2.12 -0.50 -9.40
C LEU A 36 2.73 -0.32 -10.78
N ALA A 37 4.05 -0.26 -10.87
CA ALA A 37 4.78 -0.13 -12.14
C ALA A 37 4.55 -1.32 -13.10
N SER A 38 4.35 -2.53 -12.55
CA SER A 38 4.20 -3.77 -13.32
C SER A 38 2.74 -4.14 -13.61
N GLY A 39 1.76 -3.35 -13.13
CA GLY A 39 0.36 -3.64 -13.34
C GLY A 39 -0.08 -3.53 -14.81
N ALA A 40 -1.00 -4.38 -15.24
CA ALA A 40 -1.50 -4.42 -16.61
C ALA A 40 -2.24 -3.14 -17.04
N ALA A 41 -2.82 -2.42 -16.07
CA ALA A 41 -3.51 -1.14 -16.27
C ALA A 41 -2.67 0.08 -15.87
N PHE A 42 -1.33 -0.04 -15.85
CA PHE A 42 -0.42 1.04 -15.45
C PHE A 42 -0.60 2.32 -16.26
N ASN A 43 -0.66 2.21 -17.59
CA ASN A 43 -0.80 3.40 -18.44
C ASN A 43 -2.13 4.13 -18.23
N GLU A 44 -3.21 3.38 -18.03
CA GLU A 44 -4.53 3.92 -17.67
C GLU A 44 -4.47 4.69 -16.34
N ALA A 45 -3.80 4.11 -15.32
CA ALA A 45 -3.61 4.76 -14.03
C ALA A 45 -2.79 6.05 -14.15
N VAL A 46 -1.75 6.07 -15.00
CA VAL A 46 -0.96 7.27 -15.29
C VAL A 46 -1.82 8.36 -15.92
N ASP A 47 -2.71 8.01 -16.87
CA ASP A 47 -3.59 9.00 -17.49
C ASP A 47 -4.64 9.51 -16.50
N MET A 48 -5.26 8.63 -15.71
CA MET A 48 -6.17 9.04 -14.62
C MET A 48 -5.49 9.96 -13.60
N SER A 49 -4.21 9.74 -13.30
CA SER A 49 -3.46 10.58 -12.35
C SER A 49 -3.42 12.06 -12.74
N LYS A 50 -3.42 12.34 -14.03
CA LYS A 50 -3.41 13.71 -14.58
C LYS A 50 -4.78 14.39 -14.45
N GLU A 51 -5.87 13.59 -14.48
CA GLU A 51 -7.25 14.08 -14.37
C GLU A 51 -7.64 14.38 -12.93
N TYR A 52 -6.99 13.70 -11.95
CA TYR A 52 -7.31 13.84 -10.52
C TYR A 52 -6.10 14.37 -9.69
N PRO A 53 -5.67 15.63 -9.90
CA PRO A 53 -4.46 16.18 -9.30
C PRO A 53 -4.49 16.32 -7.77
N LYS A 54 -5.67 16.16 -7.14
CA LYS A 54 -5.82 16.16 -5.68
C LYS A 54 -5.59 14.79 -5.05
N LEU A 55 -5.59 13.72 -5.84
CA LEU A 55 -5.26 12.38 -5.38
C LEU A 55 -3.74 12.28 -5.19
N GLY A 56 -3.29 12.09 -3.95
CA GLY A 56 -1.87 11.83 -3.68
C GLY A 56 -1.48 10.46 -4.24
N ILE A 57 -0.37 10.39 -4.99
CA ILE A 57 0.02 9.12 -5.63
C ILE A 57 1.40 8.70 -5.12
N GLY A 58 1.47 7.50 -4.57
CA GLY A 58 2.71 6.86 -4.15
C GLY A 58 3.22 5.81 -5.13
N ILE A 59 4.42 5.34 -4.90
CA ILE A 59 5.01 4.19 -5.58
C ILE A 59 4.70 2.93 -4.78
N HIS A 60 4.01 1.96 -5.38
CA HIS A 60 3.72 0.66 -4.78
C HIS A 60 4.73 -0.38 -5.25
N ILE A 61 5.81 -0.59 -4.46
CA ILE A 61 6.84 -1.57 -4.80
C ILE A 61 6.28 -2.98 -4.66
N ALA A 62 6.39 -3.78 -5.70
CA ALA A 62 5.99 -5.19 -5.68
C ALA A 62 7.20 -6.11 -5.80
N LEU A 63 7.29 -7.09 -4.89
CA LEU A 63 8.26 -8.19 -4.90
C LEU A 63 7.56 -9.54 -4.70
N VAL A 64 6.24 -9.51 -4.57
CA VAL A 64 5.34 -10.65 -4.34
C VAL A 64 3.99 -10.39 -5.01
N GLY A 65 3.05 -11.34 -4.94
CA GLY A 65 1.66 -11.16 -5.39
C GLY A 65 1.30 -11.94 -6.65
N GLY A 66 2.20 -12.79 -7.18
CA GLY A 66 1.96 -13.56 -8.40
C GLY A 66 1.91 -12.71 -9.67
N ILE A 67 2.39 -11.46 -9.60
CA ILE A 67 2.38 -10.51 -10.71
C ILE A 67 3.72 -10.47 -11.44
N ALA A 68 3.71 -10.01 -12.69
CA ALA A 68 4.93 -9.90 -13.48
C ALA A 68 5.85 -8.79 -12.95
N PRO A 69 7.18 -8.95 -13.02
CA PRO A 69 8.14 -7.88 -12.70
C PRO A 69 8.21 -6.86 -13.85
N VAL A 70 8.86 -5.71 -13.56
CA VAL A 70 9.26 -4.74 -14.59
C VAL A 70 10.55 -5.20 -15.30
N SER A 71 11.45 -5.85 -14.59
CA SER A 71 12.67 -6.42 -15.14
C SER A 71 12.37 -7.66 -16.00
N ASN A 72 13.29 -7.99 -16.92
CA ASN A 72 13.24 -9.30 -17.57
C ASN A 72 13.45 -10.38 -16.48
N PRO A 73 12.59 -11.41 -16.41
CA PRO A 73 12.74 -12.51 -15.44
C PRO A 73 14.13 -13.16 -15.40
N SER A 74 14.82 -13.22 -16.55
CA SER A 74 16.19 -13.76 -16.62
C SER A 74 17.25 -12.88 -15.92
N GLU A 75 16.97 -11.63 -15.65
CA GLU A 75 17.86 -10.70 -14.90
C GLU A 75 17.67 -10.80 -13.38
N ILE A 76 16.54 -11.37 -12.94
CA ILE A 76 16.14 -11.45 -11.53
C ILE A 76 15.63 -12.85 -11.14
N PRO A 77 16.34 -13.94 -11.51
CA PRO A 77 15.85 -15.30 -11.34
C PRO A 77 15.57 -15.68 -9.87
N SER A 78 16.22 -15.05 -8.89
CA SER A 78 15.97 -15.34 -7.47
C SER A 78 14.62 -14.80 -6.97
N LEU A 79 14.01 -13.85 -7.69
CA LEU A 79 12.76 -13.20 -7.28
C LEU A 79 11.53 -13.82 -7.91
N VAL A 80 11.67 -14.51 -9.04
CA VAL A 80 10.56 -15.01 -9.84
C VAL A 80 10.39 -16.53 -9.72
N THR A 81 9.24 -17.01 -10.15
CA THR A 81 8.93 -18.42 -10.36
C THR A 81 9.38 -18.87 -11.75
N ASN A 82 9.21 -20.14 -12.08
CA ASN A 82 9.49 -20.67 -13.43
C ASN A 82 8.58 -20.06 -14.51
N GLU A 83 7.42 -19.52 -14.12
CA GLU A 83 6.48 -18.80 -14.98
C GLU A 83 6.90 -17.34 -15.22
N GLY A 84 7.99 -16.87 -14.58
CA GLY A 84 8.52 -15.53 -14.75
C GLY A 84 7.74 -14.45 -13.98
N VAL A 85 6.94 -14.82 -12.99
CA VAL A 85 6.21 -13.92 -12.10
C VAL A 85 6.78 -13.98 -10.67
N PHE A 86 6.53 -12.97 -9.86
CA PHE A 86 6.87 -13.01 -8.44
C PHE A 86 6.15 -14.15 -7.72
N VAL A 87 6.68 -14.58 -6.58
CA VAL A 87 5.99 -15.54 -5.71
C VAL A 87 4.67 -14.94 -5.19
N ASP A 88 3.67 -15.80 -4.91
CA ASP A 88 2.29 -15.36 -4.62
C ASP A 88 2.16 -14.49 -3.36
N ASN A 89 3.00 -14.73 -2.34
CA ASN A 89 2.80 -14.09 -1.05
C ASN A 89 4.10 -13.93 -0.26
N TYR A 90 4.01 -13.10 0.78
CA TYR A 90 5.13 -12.79 1.67
C TYR A 90 5.71 -14.03 2.37
N ILE A 91 4.93 -15.07 2.66
CA ILE A 91 5.42 -16.27 3.35
C ILE A 91 6.45 -17.00 2.47
N GLU A 92 6.15 -17.15 1.19
CA GLU A 92 7.07 -17.77 0.23
C GLU A 92 8.32 -16.91 0.03
N PHE A 93 8.15 -15.61 -0.06
CA PHE A 93 9.27 -14.67 -0.16
C PHE A 93 10.17 -14.72 1.07
N MET A 94 9.59 -14.75 2.28
CA MET A 94 10.35 -14.88 3.52
C MET A 94 11.11 -16.21 3.60
N LYS A 95 10.53 -17.32 3.12
CA LYS A 95 11.28 -18.60 3.02
C LYS A 95 12.52 -18.46 2.14
N ARG A 96 12.40 -17.78 1.00
CA ARG A 96 13.57 -17.50 0.12
C ARG A 96 14.61 -16.63 0.81
N ILE A 97 14.20 -15.61 1.59
CA ILE A 97 15.13 -14.80 2.39
C ILE A 97 15.88 -15.68 3.41
N TYR A 98 15.16 -16.47 4.21
CA TYR A 98 15.75 -17.30 5.26
C TYR A 98 16.63 -18.44 4.73
N SER A 99 16.33 -18.97 3.55
CA SER A 99 17.19 -19.96 2.88
C SER A 99 18.43 -19.35 2.20
N GLY A 100 18.55 -18.02 2.16
CA GLY A 100 19.64 -17.34 1.44
C GLY A 100 19.50 -17.40 -0.07
N SER A 101 18.30 -17.71 -0.60
CA SER A 101 18.08 -17.86 -2.05
C SER A 101 17.85 -16.52 -2.75
N ILE A 102 17.62 -15.43 -2.01
CA ILE A 102 17.42 -14.09 -2.58
C ILE A 102 18.76 -13.44 -2.89
N ASN A 103 18.93 -12.96 -4.13
CA ASN A 103 20.02 -12.10 -4.53
C ASN A 103 19.59 -10.62 -4.38
N TYR A 104 20.21 -9.88 -3.47
CA TYR A 104 19.84 -8.49 -3.20
C TYR A 104 20.24 -7.51 -4.31
N ASP A 105 21.16 -7.85 -5.20
CA ASP A 105 21.44 -7.06 -6.41
C ASP A 105 20.28 -7.15 -7.41
N GLU A 106 19.63 -8.30 -7.48
CA GLU A 106 18.40 -8.49 -8.26
C GLU A 106 17.23 -7.70 -7.67
N VAL A 107 17.08 -7.70 -6.33
CA VAL A 107 16.09 -6.85 -5.63
C VAL A 107 16.32 -5.38 -5.96
N ARG A 108 17.58 -4.92 -5.89
CA ARG A 108 17.96 -3.55 -6.24
C ARG A 108 17.62 -3.22 -7.69
N THR A 109 17.93 -4.13 -8.61
CA THR A 109 17.64 -3.99 -10.04
C THR A 109 16.14 -3.78 -10.26
N GLU A 110 15.33 -4.65 -9.70
CA GLU A 110 13.87 -4.60 -9.86
C GLU A 110 13.26 -3.35 -9.24
N ILE A 111 13.58 -3.03 -7.98
CA ILE A 111 13.07 -1.82 -7.31
C ILE A 111 13.48 -0.57 -8.09
N THR A 112 14.72 -0.50 -8.58
CA THR A 112 15.18 0.65 -9.36
C THR A 112 14.37 0.81 -10.65
N LYS A 113 14.08 -0.30 -11.36
CA LYS A 113 13.29 -0.25 -12.59
C LYS A 113 11.82 0.13 -12.31
N GLN A 114 11.22 -0.37 -11.23
CA GLN A 114 9.85 0.01 -10.85
C GLN A 114 9.77 1.52 -10.56
N VAL A 115 10.67 2.03 -9.71
CA VAL A 115 10.71 3.45 -9.36
C VAL A 115 10.97 4.31 -10.60
N SER A 116 11.97 3.98 -11.41
CA SER A 116 12.31 4.73 -12.62
C SER A 116 11.13 4.82 -13.58
N LYS A 117 10.44 3.70 -13.83
CA LYS A 117 9.29 3.64 -14.75
C LYS A 117 8.16 4.58 -14.29
N ILE A 118 7.87 4.63 -12.98
CA ILE A 118 6.84 5.52 -12.44
C ILE A 118 7.30 6.98 -12.55
N MET A 119 8.54 7.29 -12.17
CA MET A 119 9.06 8.65 -12.24
C MET A 119 9.12 9.19 -13.67
N GLU A 120 9.49 8.35 -14.64
CA GLU A 120 9.55 8.68 -16.07
C GLU A 120 8.16 8.87 -16.71
N SER A 121 7.10 8.30 -16.11
CA SER A 121 5.73 8.50 -16.58
C SER A 121 5.16 9.89 -16.32
N GLY A 122 5.85 10.70 -15.49
CA GLY A 122 5.44 12.06 -15.16
C GLY A 122 4.39 12.14 -14.03
N VAL A 123 4.11 11.03 -13.33
CA VAL A 123 3.25 11.02 -12.14
C VAL A 123 3.90 11.87 -11.03
N ASN A 124 3.11 12.72 -10.38
CA ASN A 124 3.56 13.49 -9.22
C ASN A 124 3.57 12.62 -7.97
N VAL A 125 4.73 12.02 -7.67
CA VAL A 125 4.88 11.07 -6.56
C VAL A 125 4.96 11.79 -5.22
N THR A 126 4.08 11.40 -4.28
CA THR A 126 4.01 11.95 -2.91
C THR A 126 4.69 11.06 -1.87
N HIS A 127 4.69 9.75 -2.06
CA HIS A 127 5.24 8.78 -1.10
C HIS A 127 5.68 7.48 -1.77
N ILE A 128 6.22 6.58 -0.97
CA ILE A 128 6.59 5.21 -1.37
C ILE A 128 6.08 4.21 -0.34
N ASP A 129 5.55 3.09 -0.80
CA ASP A 129 5.12 1.95 0.01
C ASP A 129 5.38 0.63 -0.73
N GLY A 130 4.67 -0.46 -0.42
CA GLY A 130 4.88 -1.71 -1.16
C GLY A 130 3.87 -2.79 -0.86
N HIS A 131 3.61 -3.58 -1.87
CA HIS A 131 2.69 -4.71 -1.87
C HIS A 131 3.05 -5.70 -0.77
N GLN A 132 2.05 -6.09 0.02
CA GLN A 132 2.23 -6.89 1.25
C GLN A 132 3.34 -6.35 2.17
N HIS A 133 3.64 -5.05 2.08
CA HIS A 133 4.57 -4.32 2.94
C HIS A 133 6.05 -4.79 2.90
N MET A 134 6.48 -5.45 1.83
CA MET A 134 7.87 -5.94 1.71
C MET A 134 8.91 -4.83 1.75
N HIS A 135 8.54 -3.60 1.45
CA HIS A 135 9.42 -2.42 1.45
C HIS A 135 10.05 -2.08 2.81
N VAL A 136 9.45 -2.52 3.95
CA VAL A 136 10.00 -2.25 5.30
C VAL A 136 10.88 -3.37 5.84
N LEU A 137 11.06 -4.46 5.11
CA LEU A 137 11.95 -5.55 5.55
C LEU A 137 13.38 -5.03 5.70
N PRO A 138 14.12 -5.43 6.75
CA PRO A 138 15.47 -4.90 7.05
C PRO A 138 16.46 -5.01 5.89
N SER A 139 16.36 -6.05 5.08
CA SER A 139 17.20 -6.25 3.90
C SER A 139 16.75 -5.48 2.66
N ILE A 140 15.50 -5.04 2.60
CA ILE A 140 14.89 -4.33 1.46
C ILE A 140 14.86 -2.82 1.70
N LEU A 141 14.53 -2.39 2.93
CA LEU A 141 14.40 -0.98 3.30
C LEU A 141 15.56 -0.09 2.88
N PRO A 142 16.84 -0.49 3.04
CA PRO A 142 17.97 0.35 2.59
C PRO A 142 17.91 0.68 1.10
N ILE A 143 17.47 -0.27 0.26
CA ILE A 143 17.31 -0.10 -1.19
C ILE A 143 16.17 0.88 -1.48
N VAL A 144 15.05 0.75 -0.77
CA VAL A 144 13.89 1.65 -0.89
C VAL A 144 14.26 3.08 -0.49
N LEU A 145 14.96 3.25 0.64
CA LEU A 145 15.42 4.57 1.11
C LEU A 145 16.41 5.21 0.14
N GLU A 146 17.28 4.43 -0.48
CA GLU A 146 18.19 4.91 -1.53
C GLU A 146 17.41 5.51 -2.71
N GLN A 147 16.36 4.81 -3.19
CA GLN A 147 15.51 5.32 -4.27
C GLN A 147 14.70 6.55 -3.82
N ALA A 148 14.16 6.54 -2.61
CA ALA A 148 13.44 7.69 -2.06
C ALA A 148 14.34 8.94 -2.03
N MET A 149 15.60 8.80 -1.58
CA MET A 149 16.57 9.89 -1.57
C MET A 149 16.97 10.35 -2.97
N ARG A 150 17.21 9.40 -3.90
CA ARG A 150 17.58 9.67 -5.29
C ARG A 150 16.54 10.53 -6.01
N TYR A 151 15.25 10.18 -5.83
CA TYR A 151 14.14 10.85 -6.49
C TYR A 151 13.46 11.92 -5.61
N LYS A 152 14.03 12.22 -4.42
CA LYS A 152 13.52 13.22 -3.47
C LYS A 152 12.08 12.95 -3.02
N ILE A 153 11.71 11.68 -2.92
CA ILE A 153 10.42 11.26 -2.37
C ILE A 153 10.48 11.47 -0.85
N LYS A 154 9.57 12.29 -0.32
CA LYS A 154 9.68 12.80 1.04
C LYS A 154 8.90 12.02 2.08
N ALA A 155 8.04 11.10 1.68
CA ALA A 155 7.24 10.30 2.60
C ALA A 155 7.28 8.81 2.28
N ILE A 156 7.12 7.99 3.32
CA ILE A 156 7.07 6.52 3.24
C ILE A 156 5.99 5.99 4.16
N ARG A 157 5.27 4.94 3.73
CA ARG A 157 4.39 4.17 4.62
C ARG A 157 5.21 3.40 5.65
N VAL A 158 4.80 3.47 6.90
CA VAL A 158 5.29 2.59 7.97
C VAL A 158 4.11 1.81 8.54
N PRO A 159 3.94 0.52 8.18
CA PRO A 159 2.78 -0.28 8.55
C PRO A 159 2.88 -0.78 10.00
N ASN A 160 3.04 0.15 10.96
CA ASN A 160 3.14 -0.12 12.38
C ASN A 160 1.76 -0.03 13.05
N GLU A 161 0.89 -1.01 12.75
CA GLU A 161 -0.43 -1.08 13.35
C GLU A 161 -0.36 -1.55 14.81
N LYS A 162 -1.11 -0.89 15.70
CA LYS A 162 -1.14 -1.20 17.14
C LYS A 162 -1.44 -2.69 17.38
N ILE A 163 -0.52 -3.40 18.03
CA ILE A 163 -0.59 -4.87 18.21
C ILE A 163 -1.90 -5.31 18.88
N THR A 164 -2.41 -4.54 19.84
CA THR A 164 -3.65 -4.85 20.58
C THR A 164 -4.94 -4.54 19.80
N PHE A 165 -4.85 -3.87 18.65
CA PHE A 165 -6.01 -3.58 17.81
C PHE A 165 -6.30 -4.75 16.88
N LEU A 166 -7.34 -5.52 17.17
CA LEU A 166 -7.71 -6.74 16.42
C LEU A 166 -8.93 -6.55 15.53
N ASN A 167 -9.71 -5.50 15.75
CA ASN A 167 -10.86 -5.09 14.94
C ASN A 167 -11.81 -6.24 14.53
N GLY A 168 -12.14 -7.11 15.49
CA GLY A 168 -13.03 -8.25 15.28
C GLY A 168 -12.37 -9.49 14.64
N VAL A 169 -11.10 -9.43 14.29
CA VAL A 169 -10.38 -10.57 13.71
C VAL A 169 -9.90 -11.53 14.80
N HIS A 170 -10.22 -12.82 14.65
CA HIS A 170 -9.85 -13.89 15.58
C HIS A 170 -8.90 -14.94 14.97
N ASN A 171 -8.53 -14.81 13.69
CA ASN A 171 -7.63 -15.73 13.02
C ASN A 171 -6.20 -15.59 13.59
N PRO A 172 -5.64 -16.62 14.25
CA PRO A 172 -4.34 -16.52 14.93
C PRO A 172 -3.17 -16.32 13.96
N VAL A 173 -3.25 -16.88 12.76
CA VAL A 173 -2.20 -16.73 11.73
C VAL A 173 -2.14 -15.28 11.26
N ARG A 174 -3.30 -14.66 11.02
CA ARG A 174 -3.40 -13.27 10.63
C ARG A 174 -2.92 -12.31 11.73
N ILE A 175 -3.27 -12.60 12.99
CA ILE A 175 -2.80 -11.83 14.15
C ILE A 175 -1.29 -11.94 14.30
N MET A 176 -0.71 -13.15 14.18
CA MET A 176 0.74 -13.33 14.23
C MET A 176 1.46 -12.60 13.10
N GLY A 177 0.97 -12.72 11.88
CA GLY A 177 1.52 -12.00 10.71
C GLY A 177 1.55 -10.48 10.93
N LYS A 178 0.43 -9.92 11.39
CA LYS A 178 0.33 -8.49 11.76
C LYS A 178 1.34 -8.12 12.85
N CYS A 179 1.41 -8.88 13.95
CA CYS A 179 2.34 -8.60 15.05
C CYS A 179 3.80 -8.62 14.58
N GLY A 180 4.17 -9.61 13.77
CA GLY A 180 5.51 -9.72 13.20
C GLY A 180 5.85 -8.51 12.32
N LEU A 181 4.96 -8.17 11.39
CA LEU A 181 5.17 -7.05 10.48
C LEU A 181 5.19 -5.70 11.22
N SER A 182 4.28 -5.48 12.19
CA SER A 182 4.30 -4.25 13.01
C SER A 182 5.61 -4.10 13.78
N THR A 183 6.18 -5.21 14.27
CA THR A 183 7.48 -5.19 14.95
C THR A 183 8.60 -4.81 13.97
N VAL A 184 8.63 -5.40 12.78
CA VAL A 184 9.60 -5.06 11.73
C VAL A 184 9.46 -3.60 11.31
N ALA A 185 8.23 -3.13 11.10
CA ALA A 185 7.95 -1.73 10.76
C ALA A 185 8.41 -0.75 11.86
N ALA A 186 8.24 -1.10 13.12
CA ALA A 186 8.75 -0.29 14.24
C ALA A 186 10.30 -0.21 14.22
N GLN A 187 10.99 -1.30 13.87
CA GLN A 187 12.44 -1.32 13.73
C GLN A 187 12.96 -0.49 12.54
N ALA A 188 12.13 -0.23 11.53
CA ALA A 188 12.48 0.62 10.39
C ALA A 188 12.53 2.12 10.74
N LEU A 189 11.81 2.56 11.78
CA LEU A 189 11.63 3.97 12.13
C LEU A 189 12.92 4.78 12.31
N PRO A 190 13.98 4.29 13.02
CA PRO A 190 15.22 5.03 13.15
C PRO A 190 15.86 5.36 11.80
N SER A 191 15.99 4.35 10.93
CA SER A 191 16.61 4.52 9.61
C SER A 191 15.84 5.49 8.71
N ILE A 192 14.50 5.49 8.80
CA ILE A 192 13.63 6.41 8.05
C ILE A 192 13.81 7.85 8.57
N ARG A 193 13.81 8.04 9.90
CA ARG A 193 14.01 9.35 10.54
C ARG A 193 15.38 9.95 10.22
N ASP A 194 16.44 9.13 10.25
CA ASP A 194 17.80 9.57 9.94
C ASP A 194 17.94 10.09 8.51
N LYS A 195 17.08 9.68 7.59
CA LYS A 195 17.00 10.19 6.21
C LYS A 195 16.09 11.41 6.05
N GLY A 196 15.43 11.87 7.12
CA GLY A 196 14.50 12.99 7.07
C GLY A 196 13.24 12.70 6.26
N ILE A 197 12.83 11.43 6.15
CA ILE A 197 11.64 11.00 5.42
C ILE A 197 10.45 10.99 6.37
N TYR A 198 9.32 11.57 5.95
CA TYR A 198 8.08 11.66 6.73
C TYR A 198 7.29 10.36 6.69
N PHE A 199 6.51 10.12 7.73
CA PHE A 199 5.58 8.99 7.83
C PHE A 199 4.44 9.33 8.80
N THR A 200 3.34 8.60 8.73
CA THR A 200 2.21 8.75 9.65
C THR A 200 2.53 8.16 11.03
N GLN A 201 2.03 8.80 12.11
CA GLN A 201 2.20 8.29 13.47
C GLN A 201 1.45 6.99 13.71
N TYR A 202 0.33 6.80 13.00
CA TYR A 202 -0.55 5.65 13.16
C TYR A 202 -0.89 5.05 11.80
N PHE A 203 -0.88 3.74 11.75
CA PHE A 203 -1.28 2.96 10.58
C PHE A 203 -2.41 2.00 10.95
N TRP A 204 -3.39 1.83 10.05
CA TRP A 204 -4.58 1.01 10.23
C TRP A 204 -4.94 0.28 8.94
N GLY A 205 -5.69 -0.83 9.09
CA GLY A 205 -6.23 -1.59 7.96
C GLY A 205 -5.44 -2.86 7.64
N MET A 206 -4.26 -3.10 8.24
CA MET A 206 -3.49 -4.33 7.98
C MET A 206 -4.25 -5.57 8.46
N ILE A 207 -4.82 -5.52 9.67
CA ILE A 207 -5.53 -6.68 10.23
C ILE A 207 -6.78 -7.03 9.42
N ASN A 208 -7.41 -6.07 8.76
CA ASN A 208 -8.60 -6.24 7.92
C ASN A 208 -8.30 -6.17 6.41
N GLY A 209 -7.04 -6.08 5.99
CA GLY A 209 -6.66 -5.91 4.58
C GLY A 209 -7.33 -6.95 3.67
N GLY A 210 -7.97 -6.50 2.60
CA GLY A 210 -8.78 -7.30 1.70
C GLY A 210 -10.22 -7.60 2.21
N ALA A 211 -10.60 -7.11 3.41
CA ALA A 211 -11.92 -7.29 4.00
C ALA A 211 -12.29 -6.11 4.92
N LEU A 212 -11.95 -4.88 4.53
CA LEU A 212 -12.24 -3.66 5.29
C LEU A 212 -13.63 -3.13 4.92
N GLY A 213 -14.67 -3.71 5.53
CA GLY A 213 -16.06 -3.27 5.38
C GLY A 213 -16.38 -1.99 6.19
N GLU A 214 -17.62 -1.50 6.06
CA GLU A 214 -18.07 -0.27 6.74
C GLU A 214 -17.93 -0.37 8.28
N THR A 215 -18.29 -1.51 8.87
CA THR A 215 -18.20 -1.73 10.32
C THR A 215 -16.77 -1.63 10.83
N GLU A 216 -15.85 -2.30 10.15
CA GLU A 216 -14.43 -2.30 10.47
C GLU A 216 -13.83 -0.89 10.30
N LEU A 217 -14.21 -0.20 9.22
CA LEU A 217 -13.77 1.17 8.94
C LEU A 217 -14.26 2.16 10.02
N LEU A 218 -15.53 2.09 10.41
CA LEU A 218 -16.07 2.92 11.49
C LEU A 218 -15.39 2.63 12.84
N SER A 219 -15.01 1.38 13.10
CA SER A 219 -14.22 1.01 14.28
C SER A 219 -12.83 1.64 14.26
N ILE A 220 -12.16 1.68 13.10
CA ILE A 220 -10.87 2.38 12.92
C ILE A 220 -11.05 3.88 13.10
N LEU A 221 -12.09 4.49 12.51
CA LEU A 221 -12.35 5.93 12.65
C LEU A 221 -12.57 6.37 14.09
N LYS A 222 -13.12 5.50 14.97
CA LYS A 222 -13.20 5.74 16.42
C LYS A 222 -11.79 5.85 17.04
N GLN A 223 -10.82 5.05 16.60
CA GLN A 223 -9.43 5.18 17.05
C GLN A 223 -8.82 6.48 16.53
N VAL A 224 -9.01 6.80 15.25
CA VAL A 224 -8.52 8.04 14.62
C VAL A 224 -9.04 9.27 15.36
N SER A 225 -10.34 9.33 15.67
CA SER A 225 -10.93 10.48 16.37
C SER A 225 -10.46 10.65 17.82
N SER A 226 -9.97 9.57 18.44
CA SER A 226 -9.49 9.57 19.83
C SER A 226 -8.01 9.94 19.99
N LEU A 227 -7.24 9.96 18.89
CA LEU A 227 -5.78 10.15 18.90
C LEU A 227 -5.42 11.33 18.00
N SER A 228 -4.67 12.31 18.52
CA SER A 228 -4.16 13.41 17.69
C SER A 228 -2.95 13.00 16.89
N GLY A 229 -2.78 13.55 15.69
CA GLY A 229 -1.65 13.28 14.81
C GLY A 229 -2.08 12.82 13.43
N ALA A 230 -1.12 12.37 12.63
CA ALA A 230 -1.36 11.84 11.28
C ALA A 230 -1.59 10.34 11.30
N HIS A 231 -2.68 9.93 10.67
CA HIS A 231 -3.09 8.53 10.54
C HIS A 231 -3.12 8.13 9.07
N GLU A 232 -2.86 6.87 8.79
CA GLU A 232 -3.12 6.24 7.51
C GLU A 232 -4.07 5.07 7.69
N ILE A 233 -5.05 4.96 6.79
CA ILE A 233 -5.85 3.74 6.59
C ILE A 233 -5.53 3.21 5.20
N MET A 234 -5.13 1.94 5.12
CA MET A 234 -4.93 1.20 3.88
C MET A 234 -6.22 0.51 3.46
N THR A 235 -6.53 0.52 2.16
CA THR A 235 -7.72 -0.12 1.57
C THR A 235 -7.44 -0.62 0.16
N HIS A 236 -8.25 -1.56 -0.33
CA HIS A 236 -8.15 -2.17 -1.66
C HIS A 236 -9.51 -2.12 -2.38
N PRO A 237 -9.97 -0.94 -2.83
CA PRO A 237 -11.26 -0.81 -3.50
C PRO A 237 -11.21 -1.31 -4.95
N GLY A 238 -12.31 -1.88 -5.42
CA GLY A 238 -12.50 -2.25 -6.83
C GLY A 238 -13.98 -2.38 -7.16
N ILE A 239 -14.33 -2.24 -8.45
CA ILE A 239 -15.73 -2.23 -8.89
C ILE A 239 -16.34 -3.62 -9.10
N SER A 240 -15.53 -4.68 -9.14
CA SER A 240 -16.04 -6.04 -9.39
C SER A 240 -15.16 -7.12 -8.76
N ASP A 241 -15.69 -7.79 -7.75
CA ASP A 241 -15.07 -8.96 -7.15
C ASP A 241 -14.97 -10.13 -8.12
N GLU A 242 -15.97 -10.34 -8.99
CA GLU A 242 -15.99 -11.43 -9.94
C GLU A 242 -14.82 -11.33 -10.93
N ILE A 243 -14.63 -10.17 -11.54
CA ILE A 243 -13.53 -9.93 -12.49
C ILE A 243 -12.19 -10.11 -11.80
N LEU A 244 -11.99 -9.54 -10.62
CA LEU A 244 -10.72 -9.53 -9.92
C LEU A 244 -10.35 -10.90 -9.35
N ARG A 245 -11.30 -11.68 -8.82
CA ARG A 245 -11.05 -13.04 -8.31
C ARG A 245 -10.68 -14.04 -9.41
N ASN A 246 -11.08 -13.78 -10.65
CA ASN A 246 -10.64 -14.60 -11.78
C ASN A 246 -9.15 -14.41 -12.13
N GLN A 247 -8.54 -13.31 -11.72
CA GLN A 247 -7.13 -12.99 -12.00
C GLN A 247 -6.24 -13.10 -10.76
N TYR A 248 -6.76 -12.73 -9.57
CA TYR A 248 -6.00 -12.62 -8.32
C TYR A 248 -6.62 -13.48 -7.23
N ASN A 249 -5.94 -14.56 -6.85
CA ASN A 249 -6.40 -15.46 -5.78
C ASN A 249 -6.01 -14.94 -4.39
N TRP A 250 -6.27 -13.64 -4.13
CA TRP A 250 -5.91 -13.02 -2.85
C TRP A 250 -7.02 -13.08 -1.79
N GLY A 251 -8.22 -13.53 -2.17
CA GLY A 251 -9.37 -13.62 -1.27
C GLY A 251 -9.92 -12.26 -0.83
N TYR A 252 -9.70 -11.21 -1.60
CA TYR A 252 -10.15 -9.85 -1.29
C TYR A 252 -11.63 -9.65 -1.64
N HIS A 253 -12.24 -8.69 -0.94
CA HIS A 253 -13.60 -8.19 -1.09
C HIS A 253 -13.56 -6.73 -1.56
N TRP A 254 -13.07 -6.52 -2.77
CA TRP A 254 -12.83 -5.17 -3.34
C TRP A 254 -14.08 -4.30 -3.39
N GLN A 255 -15.26 -4.90 -3.70
CA GLN A 255 -16.52 -4.17 -3.74
C GLN A 255 -16.99 -3.74 -2.35
N ASP A 256 -16.78 -4.56 -1.32
CA ASP A 256 -17.12 -4.22 0.06
C ASP A 256 -16.23 -3.07 0.56
N GLU A 257 -14.94 -3.10 0.24
CA GLU A 257 -14.02 -2.01 0.58
C GLU A 257 -14.39 -0.71 -0.15
N LEU A 258 -14.74 -0.77 -1.44
CA LEU A 258 -15.24 0.40 -2.16
C LEU A 258 -16.52 0.95 -1.55
N SER A 259 -17.46 0.07 -1.20
CA SER A 259 -18.73 0.44 -0.57
C SER A 259 -18.50 1.13 0.77
N ALA A 260 -17.54 0.63 1.58
CA ALA A 260 -17.15 1.26 2.83
C ALA A 260 -16.55 2.66 2.60
N MET A 261 -15.66 2.82 1.62
CA MET A 261 -15.02 4.12 1.32
C MET A 261 -16.03 5.17 0.82
N THR A 262 -17.09 4.74 0.15
CA THR A 262 -18.14 5.63 -0.39
C THR A 262 -19.35 5.78 0.53
N SER A 263 -19.39 5.11 1.68
CA SER A 263 -20.49 5.13 2.64
C SER A 263 -20.79 6.53 3.16
N GLU A 264 -22.07 6.87 3.21
CA GLU A 264 -22.54 8.12 3.82
C GLU A 264 -22.29 8.15 5.32
N ASN A 265 -22.41 7.01 6.02
CA ASN A 265 -22.12 6.91 7.44
C ASN A 265 -20.64 7.22 7.75
N VAL A 266 -19.73 6.72 6.92
CA VAL A 266 -18.29 6.98 7.03
C VAL A 266 -18.01 8.48 6.84
N ARG A 267 -18.53 9.09 5.77
CA ARG A 267 -18.35 10.52 5.49
C ARG A 267 -18.94 11.40 6.60
N ARG A 268 -20.13 11.03 7.11
CA ARG A 268 -20.77 11.71 8.23
C ARG A 268 -19.92 11.62 9.49
N TYR A 269 -19.38 10.44 9.80
CA TYR A 269 -18.51 10.26 10.97
C TYR A 269 -17.26 11.14 10.89
N ILE A 270 -16.56 11.16 9.74
CA ILE A 270 -15.39 11.99 9.49
C ILE A 270 -15.70 13.48 9.74
N SER A 271 -16.80 13.96 9.16
CA SER A 271 -17.25 15.35 9.33
C SER A 271 -17.62 15.69 10.77
N GLN A 272 -18.41 14.84 11.45
CA GLN A 272 -18.87 15.09 12.82
C GLN A 272 -17.75 15.10 13.86
N HIS A 273 -16.65 14.38 13.59
CA HIS A 273 -15.50 14.29 14.50
C HIS A 273 -14.34 15.23 14.09
N ASN A 274 -14.56 16.13 13.12
CA ASN A 274 -13.55 17.07 12.62
C ASN A 274 -12.22 16.37 12.25
N ILE A 275 -12.29 15.21 11.60
CA ILE A 275 -11.13 14.51 11.05
C ILE A 275 -10.76 15.20 9.74
N GLU A 276 -9.54 15.74 9.67
CA GLU A 276 -9.03 16.39 8.47
C GLU A 276 -8.52 15.34 7.48
N LEU A 277 -9.18 15.23 6.31
CA LEU A 277 -8.69 14.38 5.23
C LEU A 277 -7.55 15.07 4.49
N ILE A 278 -6.40 14.41 4.44
CA ILE A 278 -5.18 14.85 3.77
C ILE A 278 -4.63 13.75 2.86
N ASN A 279 -3.72 14.07 1.97
CA ASN A 279 -2.89 13.08 1.28
C ASN A 279 -1.44 13.11 1.80
N TYR A 280 -0.57 12.23 1.31
CA TYR A 280 0.82 12.16 1.75
C TYR A 280 1.65 13.42 1.44
N GLY A 281 1.29 14.17 0.40
CA GLY A 281 1.93 15.46 0.08
C GLY A 281 1.69 16.53 1.14
N ASP A 282 0.61 16.41 1.92
CA ASP A 282 0.22 17.35 2.98
C ASP A 282 0.88 17.03 4.35
N LEU A 283 1.68 15.95 4.43
CA LEU A 283 2.46 15.62 5.64
C LEU A 283 3.69 16.52 5.84
N LEU A 284 4.06 17.29 4.82
CA LEU A 284 5.30 18.05 4.73
C LEU A 284 5.24 19.36 5.52
#